data_e9212fe881b4c89299c32310253fca40
#
_entry.id   e9212fe881b4c89299c32310253fca40
#
_cell.length_a   1.000
_cell.length_b   1.000
_cell.length_c   1.000
_cell.angle_alpha   90.00
_cell.angle_beta   90.00
_cell.angle_gamma   90.00
#
_symmetry.space_group_name_H-M   'P 1'
#
loop_
_entity.id
_entity.type
_entity.pdbx_description
1 polymer ?
#
loop_
_entity_poly.entity_id
_entity_poly.type
_entity_poly.pdbx_seq_one_letter_code
_entity_poly.pdbx_strand_id
1 'polypeptide(L)'
;MSVLKTEKLAKSYNHRLVVKNVNIEIHSGEIICLLGRNGAGKTTTFQMVAGLIKPDKGKIFLDKKDISGYSSPDRAAQGINYLPQEHSVFLKASVMNNLRLILELQPLKKKEREEIAWKLLEEIGLAGLSKQAAHSLSGGERRRLEICRFLVLNPKFLLLDEPFTGIDPLTIAELQKILLRLKKKGIGIILSDHNVRDTLKIADRAYIIDNGELLIEGAPKEVASDERAKERFLGKNFKLGDEVEFPYS
;
A
#
# COMPACT_ATOMS: atom_id res chain seq x y z
N MET A 1 -4.33 -18.28 6.40
CA MET A 1 -3.97 -16.87 6.61
C MET A 1 -2.53 -16.72 6.15
N SER A 2 -2.24 -15.81 5.19
CA SER A 2 -0.87 -15.60 4.69
C SER A 2 -0.16 -14.54 5.50
N VAL A 3 1.18 -14.65 5.62
CA VAL A 3 2.03 -13.70 6.34
C VAL A 3 3.15 -13.23 5.42
N LEU A 4 3.36 -11.93 5.34
CA LEU A 4 4.50 -11.31 4.68
C LEU A 4 5.40 -10.71 5.77
N LYS A 5 6.66 -11.17 5.81
CA LYS A 5 7.59 -10.82 6.90
C LYS A 5 8.94 -10.41 6.35
N THR A 6 9.57 -9.44 6.99
CA THR A 6 10.96 -9.08 6.76
C THR A 6 11.80 -9.32 8.00
N GLU A 7 13.02 -9.76 7.81
CA GLU A 7 13.97 -10.01 8.90
C GLU A 7 15.28 -9.29 8.62
N LYS A 8 15.64 -8.37 9.50
CA LYS A 8 16.91 -7.64 9.54
C LYS A 8 17.26 -6.99 8.19
N LEU A 9 16.25 -6.43 7.48
CA LEU A 9 16.50 -5.77 6.20
C LEU A 9 17.47 -4.60 6.36
N ALA A 10 18.46 -4.56 5.48
CA ALA A 10 19.38 -3.44 5.39
C ALA A 10 19.67 -3.09 3.93
N LYS A 11 19.84 -1.77 3.66
CA LYS A 11 20.19 -1.21 2.36
C LYS A 11 21.06 0.01 2.49
N SER A 12 22.13 0.04 1.69
CA SER A 12 23.05 1.17 1.58
C SER A 12 23.07 1.73 0.17
N TYR A 13 23.26 3.04 0.05
CA TYR A 13 23.56 3.72 -1.20
C TYR A 13 24.78 4.65 -0.97
N ASN A 14 25.75 4.58 -1.84
CA ASN A 14 26.97 5.41 -1.75
C ASN A 14 27.57 5.42 -0.33
N HIS A 15 27.75 4.24 0.27
CA HIS A 15 28.26 4.04 1.63
C HIS A 15 27.36 4.60 2.76
N ARG A 16 26.20 5.17 2.45
CA ARG A 16 25.21 5.60 3.43
C ARG A 16 24.19 4.50 3.67
N LEU A 17 24.10 4.03 4.90
CA LEU A 17 23.10 3.03 5.30
C LEU A 17 21.74 3.74 5.45
N VAL A 18 20.78 3.41 4.55
CA VAL A 18 19.45 4.04 4.48
C VAL A 18 18.39 3.22 5.22
N VAL A 19 18.52 1.89 5.18
CA VAL A 19 17.68 0.96 5.96
C VAL A 19 18.59 0.10 6.80
N LYS A 20 18.29 -0.03 8.10
CA LYS A 20 19.13 -0.68 9.09
C LYS A 20 18.29 -1.62 9.95
N ASN A 21 18.47 -2.93 9.74
CA ASN A 21 17.86 -3.98 10.58
C ASN A 21 16.31 -3.85 10.72
N VAL A 22 15.60 -3.50 9.62
CA VAL A 22 14.15 -3.33 9.65
C VAL A 22 13.43 -4.68 9.64
N ASN A 23 12.53 -4.88 10.60
CA ASN A 23 11.67 -6.04 10.75
C ASN A 23 10.22 -5.57 10.68
N ILE A 24 9.46 -6.08 9.70
CA ILE A 24 8.03 -5.78 9.52
C ILE A 24 7.32 -7.10 9.31
N GLU A 25 6.16 -7.25 9.91
CA GLU A 25 5.28 -8.40 9.71
C GLU A 25 3.86 -7.93 9.47
N ILE A 26 3.19 -8.51 8.46
CA ILE A 26 1.79 -8.25 8.15
C ILE A 26 1.07 -9.55 7.82
N HIS A 27 -0.17 -9.65 8.27
CA HIS A 27 -1.07 -10.75 7.98
C HIS A 27 -2.08 -10.38 6.87
N SER A 28 -2.54 -11.37 6.12
CA SER A 28 -3.66 -11.17 5.20
C SER A 28 -4.91 -10.72 5.98
N GLY A 29 -5.60 -9.69 5.47
CA GLY A 29 -6.74 -9.07 6.16
C GLY A 29 -6.33 -8.08 7.27
N GLU A 30 -5.10 -7.59 7.24
CA GLU A 30 -4.58 -6.56 8.15
C GLU A 30 -4.18 -5.31 7.38
N ILE A 31 -4.33 -4.13 7.96
CA ILE A 31 -3.75 -2.87 7.48
C ILE A 31 -2.67 -2.44 8.44
N ILE A 32 -1.43 -2.32 7.96
CA ILE A 32 -0.35 -1.71 8.73
C ILE A 32 0.15 -0.43 8.07
N CYS A 33 0.60 0.51 8.89
CA CYS A 33 1.21 1.76 8.43
C CYS A 33 2.71 1.73 8.64
N LEU A 34 3.47 2.19 7.65
CA LEU A 34 4.89 2.45 7.75
C LEU A 34 5.13 3.95 7.70
N LEU A 35 5.30 4.57 8.86
CA LEU A 35 5.40 6.01 9.05
C LEU A 35 6.85 6.43 9.29
N GLY A 36 7.15 7.72 9.11
CA GLY A 36 8.46 8.29 9.33
C GLY A 36 8.72 9.50 8.46
N ARG A 37 9.77 10.26 8.80
CA ARG A 37 10.18 11.47 8.06
C ARG A 37 10.61 11.15 6.63
N ASN A 38 10.70 12.18 5.77
CA ASN A 38 11.30 12.03 4.45
C ASN A 38 12.76 11.56 4.59
N GLY A 39 13.13 10.59 3.77
CA GLY A 39 14.46 9.98 3.84
C GLY A 39 14.66 8.97 4.98
N ALA A 40 13.64 8.65 5.79
CA ALA A 40 13.76 7.66 6.86
C ALA A 40 13.92 6.21 6.37
N GLY A 41 13.72 5.92 5.08
CA GLY A 41 13.88 4.58 4.51
C GLY A 41 12.58 3.87 4.13
N LYS A 42 11.41 4.52 4.22
CA LYS A 42 10.08 3.92 3.91
C LYS A 42 10.02 3.37 2.49
N THR A 43 10.16 4.23 1.48
CA THR A 43 10.10 3.84 0.05
C THR A 43 11.16 2.78 -0.29
N THR A 44 12.37 2.89 0.27
CA THR A 44 13.42 1.88 0.10
C THR A 44 12.98 0.52 0.68
N THR A 45 12.33 0.52 1.83
CA THR A 45 11.77 -0.70 2.45
C THR A 45 10.66 -1.29 1.57
N PHE A 46 9.71 -0.46 1.07
CA PHE A 46 8.68 -0.90 0.13
C PHE A 46 9.27 -1.52 -1.14
N GLN A 47 10.26 -0.86 -1.74
CA GLN A 47 10.93 -1.35 -2.96
C GLN A 47 11.68 -2.67 -2.73
N MET A 48 12.29 -2.85 -1.55
CA MET A 48 12.88 -4.15 -1.18
C MET A 48 11.82 -5.23 -1.05
N VAL A 49 10.70 -4.93 -0.36
CA VAL A 49 9.59 -5.89 -0.19
C VAL A 49 8.90 -6.18 -1.52
N ALA A 50 8.80 -5.21 -2.42
CA ALA A 50 8.25 -5.39 -3.77
C ALA A 50 9.20 -6.12 -4.76
N GLY A 51 10.49 -6.30 -4.40
CA GLY A 51 11.47 -6.93 -5.27
C GLY A 51 12.01 -6.04 -6.39
N LEU A 52 11.81 -4.72 -6.29
CA LEU A 52 12.37 -3.73 -7.21
C LEU A 52 13.86 -3.49 -6.94
N ILE A 53 14.26 -3.57 -5.69
CA ILE A 53 15.66 -3.50 -5.27
C ILE A 53 15.98 -4.69 -4.36
N LYS A 54 17.21 -5.19 -4.47
CA LYS A 54 17.70 -6.28 -3.61
C LYS A 54 18.22 -5.72 -2.29
N PRO A 55 17.83 -6.27 -1.12
CA PRO A 55 18.45 -5.92 0.14
C PRO A 55 19.93 -6.32 0.16
N ASP A 56 20.76 -5.53 0.85
CA ASP A 56 22.16 -5.87 1.06
C ASP A 56 22.32 -6.91 2.17
N LYS A 57 21.40 -6.88 3.17
CA LYS A 57 21.30 -7.87 4.24
C LYS A 57 19.85 -8.11 4.60
N GLY A 58 19.61 -9.23 5.28
CA GLY A 58 18.29 -9.63 5.75
C GLY A 58 17.53 -10.49 4.75
N LYS A 59 16.32 -10.85 5.13
CA LYS A 59 15.47 -11.77 4.36
C LYS A 59 14.03 -11.28 4.29
N ILE A 60 13.31 -11.74 3.28
CA ILE A 60 11.89 -11.47 3.07
C ILE A 60 11.20 -12.82 2.89
N PHE A 61 10.14 -13.04 3.66
CA PHE A 61 9.38 -14.28 3.63
C PHE A 61 7.92 -14.02 3.26
N LEU A 62 7.39 -14.86 2.39
CA LEU A 62 5.96 -15.02 2.19
C LEU A 62 5.56 -16.37 2.78
N ASP A 63 4.79 -16.36 3.84
CA ASP A 63 4.53 -17.51 4.67
C ASP A 63 5.87 -18.10 5.20
N LYS A 64 6.19 -19.33 4.87
CA LYS A 64 7.46 -19.99 5.25
C LYS A 64 8.52 -19.91 4.14
N LYS A 65 8.18 -19.31 2.98
CA LYS A 65 9.05 -19.30 1.80
C LYS A 65 9.93 -18.05 1.78
N ASP A 66 11.23 -18.22 1.71
CA ASP A 66 12.19 -17.14 1.46
C ASP A 66 12.04 -16.66 0.00
N ILE A 67 11.64 -15.40 -0.16
CA ILE A 67 11.44 -14.74 -1.46
C ILE A 67 12.46 -13.61 -1.68
N SER A 68 13.52 -13.54 -0.89
CA SER A 68 14.51 -12.45 -0.94
C SER A 68 15.15 -12.30 -2.33
N GLY A 69 15.36 -13.42 -3.01
CA GLY A 69 15.92 -13.45 -4.36
C GLY A 69 14.94 -13.27 -5.52
N TYR A 70 13.62 -13.16 -5.23
CA TYR A 70 12.58 -13.05 -6.26
C TYR A 70 12.54 -11.63 -6.82
N SER A 71 12.39 -11.55 -8.15
CA SER A 71 12.15 -10.29 -8.87
C SER A 71 10.76 -9.72 -8.58
N SER A 72 10.52 -8.45 -8.91
CA SER A 72 9.20 -7.83 -8.74
C SER A 72 8.09 -8.57 -9.51
N PRO A 73 8.25 -9.00 -10.76
CA PRO A 73 7.25 -9.84 -11.44
C PRO A 73 6.97 -11.17 -10.71
N ASP A 74 8.01 -11.84 -10.18
CA ASP A 74 7.83 -13.09 -9.45
C ASP A 74 7.04 -12.88 -8.15
N ARG A 75 7.28 -11.77 -7.45
CA ARG A 75 6.54 -11.41 -6.24
C ARG A 75 5.10 -11.01 -6.55
N ALA A 76 4.87 -10.30 -7.65
CA ALA A 76 3.52 -10.01 -8.13
C ALA A 76 2.74 -11.29 -8.44
N ALA A 77 3.37 -12.28 -9.06
CA ALA A 77 2.80 -13.60 -9.30
C ALA A 77 2.50 -14.38 -8.00
N GLN A 78 3.23 -14.11 -6.90
CA GLN A 78 2.93 -14.65 -5.56
C GLN A 78 1.84 -13.86 -4.82
N GLY A 79 1.35 -12.75 -5.41
CA GLY A 79 0.30 -11.90 -4.85
C GLY A 79 0.80 -10.70 -4.05
N ILE A 80 2.06 -10.28 -4.21
CA ILE A 80 2.61 -9.07 -3.59
C ILE A 80 2.69 -7.97 -4.65
N ASN A 81 1.84 -6.94 -4.54
CA ASN A 81 1.78 -5.84 -5.51
C ASN A 81 2.13 -4.51 -4.85
N TYR A 82 2.86 -3.67 -5.59
CA TYR A 82 3.34 -2.38 -5.11
C TYR A 82 2.84 -1.24 -5.99
N LEU A 83 2.15 -0.30 -5.36
CA LEU A 83 1.73 0.95 -5.96
C LEU A 83 2.67 2.07 -5.51
N PRO A 84 3.54 2.57 -6.41
CA PRO A 84 4.46 3.66 -6.11
C PRO A 84 3.72 4.99 -5.96
N GLN A 85 4.44 5.99 -5.46
CA GLN A 85 3.96 7.36 -5.37
C GLN A 85 3.65 7.96 -6.76
N GLU A 86 4.45 7.61 -7.76
CA GLU A 86 4.25 8.06 -9.14
C GLU A 86 3.06 7.38 -9.81
N HIS A 87 2.34 8.14 -10.63
CA HIS A 87 1.19 7.62 -11.36
C HIS A 87 1.57 6.57 -12.41
N SER A 88 0.82 5.45 -12.41
CA SER A 88 1.10 4.29 -13.27
C SER A 88 0.01 4.00 -14.30
N VAL A 89 -1.03 4.83 -14.42
CA VAL A 89 -2.13 4.60 -15.38
C VAL A 89 -1.74 4.90 -16.83
N PHE A 90 -2.34 4.18 -17.77
CA PHE A 90 -2.25 4.50 -19.19
C PHE A 90 -3.16 5.67 -19.49
N LEU A 91 -2.62 6.90 -19.45
CA LEU A 91 -3.37 8.15 -19.51
C LEU A 91 -4.25 8.30 -20.77
N LYS A 92 -3.79 7.82 -21.94
CA LYS A 92 -4.53 7.88 -23.22
C LYS A 92 -5.57 6.77 -23.38
N ALA A 93 -5.51 5.72 -22.55
CA ALA A 93 -6.48 4.64 -22.57
C ALA A 93 -7.72 5.01 -21.73
N SER A 94 -8.88 4.43 -22.05
CA SER A 94 -10.06 4.57 -21.21
C SER A 94 -9.87 3.84 -19.87
N VAL A 95 -10.70 4.17 -18.89
CA VAL A 95 -10.74 3.48 -17.58
C VAL A 95 -10.88 1.97 -17.80
N MET A 96 -11.84 1.53 -18.60
CA MET A 96 -12.03 0.12 -18.94
C MET A 96 -10.80 -0.49 -19.61
N ASN A 97 -10.19 0.20 -20.57
CA ASN A 97 -9.01 -0.32 -21.28
C ASN A 97 -7.78 -0.42 -20.38
N ASN A 98 -7.65 0.40 -19.33
CA ASN A 98 -6.61 0.26 -18.32
C ASN A 98 -6.66 -1.10 -17.62
N LEU A 99 -7.86 -1.67 -17.42
CA LEU A 99 -8.02 -3.00 -16.85
C LEU A 99 -7.84 -4.10 -17.90
N ARG A 100 -8.43 -3.92 -19.08
CA ARG A 100 -8.35 -4.90 -20.18
C ARG A 100 -6.90 -5.24 -20.53
N LEU A 101 -6.02 -4.24 -20.63
CA LEU A 101 -4.60 -4.43 -20.93
C LEU A 101 -3.90 -5.37 -19.94
N ILE A 102 -4.30 -5.35 -18.66
CA ILE A 102 -3.74 -6.27 -17.67
C ILE A 102 -4.43 -7.64 -17.72
N LEU A 103 -5.75 -7.66 -17.93
CA LEU A 103 -6.54 -8.89 -18.04
C LEU A 103 -6.16 -9.72 -19.28
N GLU A 104 -5.68 -9.07 -20.36
CA GLU A 104 -5.18 -9.78 -21.54
C GLU A 104 -3.98 -10.68 -21.27
N LEU A 105 -3.21 -10.35 -20.24
CA LEU A 105 -2.07 -11.17 -19.79
C LEU A 105 -2.49 -12.38 -18.94
N GLN A 106 -3.78 -12.46 -18.54
CA GLN A 106 -4.29 -13.56 -17.75
C GLN A 106 -4.87 -14.68 -18.64
N PRO A 107 -4.73 -15.96 -18.26
CA PRO A 107 -5.24 -17.10 -19.00
C PRO A 107 -6.77 -17.24 -18.86
N LEU A 108 -7.51 -16.18 -19.21
CA LEU A 108 -8.95 -16.07 -19.07
C LEU A 108 -9.62 -15.89 -20.43
N LYS A 109 -10.86 -16.37 -20.59
CA LYS A 109 -11.68 -16.11 -21.79
C LYS A 109 -12.12 -14.65 -21.83
N LYS A 110 -12.38 -14.12 -23.03
CA LYS A 110 -12.79 -12.72 -23.24
C LYS A 110 -13.99 -12.33 -22.35
N LYS A 111 -15.00 -13.19 -22.25
CA LYS A 111 -16.20 -12.94 -21.42
C LYS A 111 -15.86 -12.80 -19.94
N GLU A 112 -15.02 -13.69 -19.41
CA GLU A 112 -14.57 -13.66 -18.02
C GLU A 112 -13.79 -12.39 -17.71
N ARG A 113 -12.92 -11.95 -18.64
CA ARG A 113 -12.17 -10.68 -18.51
C ARG A 113 -13.10 -9.48 -18.40
N GLU A 114 -14.14 -9.42 -19.24
CA GLU A 114 -15.13 -8.33 -19.20
C GLU A 114 -15.92 -8.34 -17.88
N GLU A 115 -16.36 -9.50 -17.41
CA GLU A 115 -17.09 -9.63 -16.15
C GLU A 115 -16.22 -9.19 -14.96
N ILE A 116 -14.96 -9.61 -14.91
CA ILE A 116 -14.01 -9.18 -13.89
C ILE A 116 -13.79 -7.68 -13.94
N ALA A 117 -13.55 -7.11 -15.13
CA ALA A 117 -13.33 -5.68 -15.29
C ALA A 117 -14.51 -4.86 -14.77
N TRP A 118 -15.74 -5.21 -15.17
CA TRP A 118 -16.93 -4.52 -14.70
C TRP A 118 -17.11 -4.62 -13.20
N LYS A 119 -17.00 -5.82 -12.62
CA LYS A 119 -17.10 -6.04 -11.18
C LYS A 119 -16.10 -5.19 -10.39
N LEU A 120 -14.85 -5.12 -10.85
CA LEU A 120 -13.82 -4.32 -10.19
C LEU A 120 -14.12 -2.82 -10.30
N LEU A 121 -14.59 -2.33 -11.46
CA LEU A 121 -14.95 -0.92 -11.64
C LEU A 121 -16.15 -0.52 -10.78
N GLU A 122 -17.14 -1.40 -10.62
CA GLU A 122 -18.27 -1.18 -9.70
C GLU A 122 -17.79 -1.10 -8.25
N GLU A 123 -16.91 -2.03 -7.85
CA GLU A 123 -16.39 -2.11 -6.49
C GLU A 123 -15.67 -0.83 -6.05
N ILE A 124 -14.93 -0.20 -6.96
CA ILE A 124 -14.17 1.03 -6.68
C ILE A 124 -14.88 2.32 -7.09
N GLY A 125 -16.15 2.21 -7.57
CA GLY A 125 -16.98 3.34 -7.95
C GLY A 125 -16.53 4.06 -9.22
N LEU A 126 -15.96 3.34 -10.21
CA LEU A 126 -15.54 3.90 -11.51
C LEU A 126 -16.33 3.37 -12.71
N ALA A 127 -17.38 2.56 -12.51
CA ALA A 127 -18.18 1.97 -13.59
C ALA A 127 -18.78 3.04 -14.52
N GLY A 128 -19.32 4.13 -13.96
CA GLY A 128 -19.87 5.26 -14.71
C GLY A 128 -18.84 6.00 -15.59
N LEU A 129 -17.55 5.86 -15.27
CA LEU A 129 -16.43 6.51 -15.98
C LEU A 129 -15.71 5.55 -16.93
N SER A 130 -16.21 4.34 -17.13
CA SER A 130 -15.54 3.24 -17.86
C SER A 130 -15.06 3.62 -19.27
N LYS A 131 -15.78 4.50 -19.96
CA LYS A 131 -15.46 4.96 -21.32
C LYS A 131 -14.54 6.20 -21.35
N GLN A 132 -14.38 6.91 -20.24
CA GLN A 132 -13.56 8.11 -20.17
C GLN A 132 -12.07 7.76 -20.24
N ALA A 133 -11.28 8.62 -20.90
CA ALA A 133 -9.83 8.49 -20.94
C ALA A 133 -9.24 8.83 -19.55
N ALA A 134 -8.24 8.05 -19.10
CA ALA A 134 -7.69 8.19 -17.76
C ALA A 134 -7.05 9.56 -17.46
N HIS A 135 -6.63 10.31 -18.49
CA HIS A 135 -6.11 11.67 -18.33
C HIS A 135 -7.17 12.67 -17.86
N SER A 136 -8.48 12.41 -18.10
CA SER A 136 -9.57 13.30 -17.69
C SER A 136 -10.07 13.04 -16.26
N LEU A 137 -9.56 12.01 -15.60
CA LEU A 137 -9.91 11.67 -14.23
C LEU A 137 -9.32 12.67 -13.22
N SER A 138 -10.07 12.95 -12.15
CA SER A 138 -9.53 13.62 -10.96
C SER A 138 -8.39 12.81 -10.33
N GLY A 139 -7.60 13.42 -9.44
CA GLY A 139 -6.51 12.74 -8.74
C GLY A 139 -6.99 11.49 -7.98
N GLY A 140 -8.11 11.62 -7.27
CA GLY A 140 -8.70 10.51 -6.51
C GLY A 140 -9.28 9.40 -7.38
N GLU A 141 -9.97 9.73 -8.48
CA GLU A 141 -10.45 8.74 -9.45
C GLU A 141 -9.28 7.99 -10.09
N ARG A 142 -8.21 8.71 -10.41
CA ARG A 142 -6.98 8.12 -10.95
C ARG A 142 -6.34 7.17 -9.95
N ARG A 143 -6.26 7.55 -8.67
CA ARG A 143 -5.72 6.70 -7.62
C ARG A 143 -6.56 5.45 -7.41
N ARG A 144 -7.89 5.56 -7.45
CA ARG A 144 -8.79 4.39 -7.44
C ARG A 144 -8.56 3.46 -8.63
N LEU A 145 -8.37 4.02 -9.84
CA LEU A 145 -8.05 3.23 -11.03
C LEU A 145 -6.71 2.49 -10.90
N GLU A 146 -5.69 3.13 -10.32
CA GLU A 146 -4.39 2.49 -10.04
C GLU A 146 -4.55 1.27 -9.13
N ILE A 147 -5.27 1.43 -8.02
CA ILE A 147 -5.56 0.31 -7.11
C ILE A 147 -6.34 -0.78 -7.83
N CYS A 148 -7.36 -0.41 -8.61
CA CYS A 148 -8.17 -1.35 -9.39
C CYS A 148 -7.33 -2.23 -10.32
N ARG A 149 -6.33 -1.65 -10.97
CA ARG A 149 -5.41 -2.38 -11.85
C ARG A 149 -4.65 -3.48 -11.12
N PHE A 150 -4.26 -3.26 -9.86
CA PHE A 150 -3.62 -4.31 -9.05
C PHE A 150 -4.61 -5.37 -8.57
N LEU A 151 -5.88 -5.01 -8.34
CA LEU A 151 -6.92 -5.97 -7.96
C LEU A 151 -7.19 -7.01 -9.04
N VAL A 152 -6.95 -6.68 -10.31
CA VAL A 152 -6.99 -7.64 -11.44
C VAL A 152 -6.08 -8.85 -11.19
N LEU A 153 -4.96 -8.66 -10.49
CA LEU A 153 -3.97 -9.69 -10.20
C LEU A 153 -4.33 -10.54 -8.96
N ASN A 154 -5.50 -10.31 -8.35
CA ASN A 154 -5.96 -10.98 -7.14
C ASN A 154 -4.89 -11.01 -6.02
N PRO A 155 -4.44 -9.83 -5.53
CA PRO A 155 -3.33 -9.72 -4.60
C PRO A 155 -3.65 -10.31 -3.23
N LYS A 156 -2.64 -10.90 -2.58
CA LYS A 156 -2.66 -11.23 -1.16
C LYS A 156 -2.22 -10.03 -0.30
N PHE A 157 -1.27 -9.25 -0.84
CA PHE A 157 -0.73 -8.06 -0.19
C PHE A 157 -0.62 -6.90 -1.17
N LEU A 158 -1.04 -5.72 -0.72
CA LEU A 158 -0.88 -4.45 -1.42
C LEU A 158 0.06 -3.54 -0.62
N LEU A 159 1.11 -3.06 -1.27
CA LEU A 159 2.01 -2.05 -0.75
C LEU A 159 1.66 -0.72 -1.41
N LEU A 160 1.21 0.27 -0.64
CA LEU A 160 0.73 1.56 -1.14
C LEU A 160 1.66 2.66 -0.62
N ASP A 161 2.47 3.23 -1.51
CA ASP A 161 3.38 4.32 -1.15
C ASP A 161 2.69 5.66 -1.43
N GLU A 162 2.41 6.40 -0.35
CA GLU A 162 1.73 7.71 -0.34
C GLU A 162 0.39 7.75 -1.11
N PRO A 163 -0.58 6.85 -0.79
CA PRO A 163 -1.82 6.77 -1.54
C PRO A 163 -2.74 7.99 -1.39
N PHE A 164 -2.58 8.82 -0.35
CA PHE A 164 -3.42 9.98 -0.06
C PHE A 164 -2.80 11.30 -0.50
N THR A 165 -1.56 11.29 -0.99
CA THR A 165 -0.84 12.51 -1.38
C THR A 165 -1.52 13.18 -2.59
N GLY A 166 -1.80 14.50 -2.46
CA GLY A 166 -2.41 15.31 -3.52
C GLY A 166 -3.90 15.08 -3.74
N ILE A 167 -4.58 14.46 -2.79
CA ILE A 167 -6.01 14.12 -2.83
C ILE A 167 -6.76 14.95 -1.77
N ASP A 168 -7.98 15.38 -2.10
CA ASP A 168 -8.84 16.13 -1.18
C ASP A 168 -9.40 15.24 -0.05
N PRO A 169 -9.82 15.83 1.10
CA PRO A 169 -10.26 15.06 2.28
C PRO A 169 -11.46 14.14 2.03
N LEU A 170 -12.42 14.53 1.17
CA LEU A 170 -13.59 13.69 0.87
C LEU A 170 -13.15 12.45 0.10
N THR A 171 -12.29 12.63 -0.88
CA THR A 171 -11.73 11.52 -1.66
C THR A 171 -10.84 10.61 -0.82
N ILE A 172 -10.08 11.16 0.15
CA ILE A 172 -9.34 10.33 1.13
C ILE A 172 -10.30 9.42 1.89
N ALA A 173 -11.42 9.95 2.40
CA ALA A 173 -12.40 9.16 3.12
C ALA A 173 -13.03 8.04 2.26
N GLU A 174 -13.28 8.29 0.96
CA GLU A 174 -13.72 7.25 0.02
C GLU A 174 -12.67 6.17 -0.19
N LEU A 175 -11.41 6.57 -0.35
CA LEU A 175 -10.30 5.63 -0.53
C LEU A 175 -10.08 4.78 0.72
N GLN A 176 -10.18 5.37 1.92
CA GLN A 176 -10.15 4.63 3.19
C GLN A 176 -11.24 3.54 3.24
N LYS A 177 -12.49 3.86 2.84
CA LYS A 177 -13.57 2.87 2.75
C LYS A 177 -13.25 1.73 1.78
N ILE A 178 -12.60 2.03 0.66
CA ILE A 178 -12.15 1.01 -0.29
C ILE A 178 -11.11 0.11 0.37
N LEU A 179 -10.07 0.68 1.02
CA LEU A 179 -9.02 -0.09 1.68
C LEU A 179 -9.58 -1.00 2.80
N LEU A 180 -10.51 -0.49 3.61
CA LEU A 180 -11.20 -1.29 4.62
C LEU A 180 -12.01 -2.44 4.03
N ARG A 181 -12.67 -2.25 2.88
CA ARG A 181 -13.35 -3.35 2.17
C ARG A 181 -12.36 -4.39 1.65
N LEU A 182 -11.21 -3.97 1.11
CA LEU A 182 -10.17 -4.88 0.65
C LEU A 182 -9.56 -5.68 1.81
N LYS A 183 -9.34 -5.04 2.97
CA LYS A 183 -8.98 -5.73 4.21
C LYS A 183 -10.00 -6.82 4.59
N LYS A 184 -11.31 -6.49 4.58
CA LYS A 184 -12.39 -7.46 4.88
C LYS A 184 -12.40 -8.64 3.89
N LYS A 185 -11.90 -8.47 2.67
CA LYS A 185 -11.70 -9.55 1.68
C LYS A 185 -10.44 -10.39 1.92
N GLY A 186 -9.69 -10.12 2.98
CA GLY A 186 -8.48 -10.85 3.33
C GLY A 186 -7.20 -10.33 2.67
N ILE A 187 -7.21 -9.15 2.04
CA ILE A 187 -6.00 -8.54 1.49
C ILE A 187 -5.26 -7.83 2.61
N GLY A 188 -3.97 -8.16 2.80
CA GLY A 188 -3.08 -7.42 3.69
C GLY A 188 -2.60 -6.13 3.01
N ILE A 189 -2.60 -4.99 3.73
CA ILE A 189 -2.25 -3.69 3.16
C ILE A 189 -1.16 -3.04 3.99
N ILE A 190 -0.02 -2.75 3.35
CA ILE A 190 1.01 -1.89 3.93
C ILE A 190 0.89 -0.54 3.27
N LEU A 191 0.71 0.52 4.05
CA LEU A 191 0.65 1.86 3.49
C LEU A 191 1.60 2.83 4.20
N SER A 192 2.19 3.76 3.46
CA SER A 192 2.89 4.92 3.99
C SER A 192 2.23 6.19 3.47
N ASP A 193 2.11 7.21 4.32
CA ASP A 193 1.61 8.51 3.87
C ASP A 193 2.10 9.62 4.80
N HIS A 194 2.12 10.85 4.29
CA HIS A 194 2.38 12.05 5.07
C HIS A 194 1.17 12.47 5.90
N ASN A 195 -0.03 12.07 5.49
CA ASN A 195 -1.26 12.30 6.23
C ASN A 195 -1.41 11.25 7.35
N VAL A 196 -0.59 11.42 8.40
CA VAL A 196 -0.47 10.46 9.51
C VAL A 196 -1.81 10.16 10.15
N ARG A 197 -2.65 11.19 10.38
CA ARG A 197 -3.95 11.00 11.04
C ARG A 197 -4.87 10.10 10.24
N ASP A 198 -5.02 10.36 8.93
CA ASP A 198 -5.91 9.58 8.08
C ASP A 198 -5.38 8.16 7.85
N THR A 199 -4.06 8.01 7.87
CA THR A 199 -3.40 6.71 7.80
C THR A 199 -3.65 5.87 9.05
N LEU A 200 -3.44 6.45 10.24
CA LEU A 200 -3.63 5.77 11.53
C LEU A 200 -5.11 5.41 11.81
N LYS A 201 -6.08 6.17 11.27
CA LYS A 201 -7.51 5.87 11.43
C LYS A 201 -7.92 4.49 10.91
N ILE A 202 -7.29 4.00 9.86
CA ILE A 202 -7.66 2.73 9.21
C ILE A 202 -6.69 1.59 9.52
N ALA A 203 -5.58 1.88 10.20
CA ALA A 203 -4.55 0.90 10.51
C ALA A 203 -4.92 0.05 11.74
N ASP A 204 -4.52 -1.21 11.70
CA ASP A 204 -4.54 -2.11 12.87
C ASP A 204 -3.27 -1.94 13.70
N ARG A 205 -2.13 -1.79 13.02
CA ARG A 205 -0.82 -1.54 13.63
C ARG A 205 -0.04 -0.49 12.83
N ALA A 206 0.87 0.17 13.49
CA ALA A 206 1.76 1.13 12.87
C ALA A 206 3.22 0.89 13.27
N TYR A 207 4.10 1.10 12.31
CA TYR A 207 5.55 1.11 12.46
C TYR A 207 6.05 2.52 12.19
N ILE A 208 6.87 3.09 13.05
CA ILE A 208 7.59 4.33 12.77
C ILE A 208 9.05 3.99 12.49
N ILE A 209 9.53 4.43 11.32
CA ILE A 209 10.95 4.39 10.96
C ILE A 209 11.56 5.77 11.18
N ASP A 210 12.68 5.80 11.87
CA ASP A 210 13.53 6.99 12.04
C ASP A 210 14.98 6.64 11.71
N ASN A 211 15.61 7.42 10.82
CA ASN A 211 17.01 7.21 10.40
C ASN A 211 17.35 5.77 9.95
N GLY A 212 16.40 5.11 9.30
CA GLY A 212 16.54 3.76 8.75
C GLY A 212 16.29 2.63 9.76
N GLU A 213 15.90 2.92 10.99
CA GLU A 213 15.64 1.95 12.06
C GLU A 213 14.18 2.03 12.53
N LEU A 214 13.62 0.92 13.01
CA LEU A 214 12.32 0.94 13.67
C LEU A 214 12.44 1.65 15.02
N LEU A 215 11.69 2.74 15.18
CA LEU A 215 11.61 3.51 16.42
C LEU A 215 10.59 2.90 17.38
N ILE A 216 9.41 2.54 16.84
CA ILE A 216 8.30 1.97 17.59
C ILE A 216 7.40 1.16 16.65
N GLU A 217 6.77 0.14 17.23
CA GLU A 217 5.68 -0.65 16.66
C GLU A 217 4.57 -0.75 17.71
N GLY A 218 3.30 -0.69 17.29
CA GLY A 218 2.15 -0.87 18.19
C GLY A 218 0.82 -0.52 17.55
N ALA A 219 -0.23 -0.59 18.33
CA ALA A 219 -1.55 -0.10 17.92
C ALA A 219 -1.50 1.42 17.66
N PRO A 220 -2.37 1.96 16.77
CA PRO A 220 -2.39 3.40 16.46
C PRO A 220 -2.43 4.32 17.68
N LYS A 221 -3.22 3.97 18.70
CA LYS A 221 -3.32 4.76 19.95
C LYS A 221 -2.00 4.73 20.75
N GLU A 222 -1.33 3.58 20.82
CA GLU A 222 -0.05 3.43 21.49
C GLU A 222 1.04 4.26 20.80
N VAL A 223 1.14 4.13 19.48
CA VAL A 223 2.10 4.89 18.68
C VAL A 223 1.84 6.40 18.76
N ALA A 224 0.56 6.83 18.76
CA ALA A 224 0.19 8.23 18.89
C ALA A 224 0.49 8.84 20.26
N SER A 225 0.56 8.02 21.31
CA SER A 225 0.86 8.45 22.70
C SER A 225 2.34 8.33 23.08
N ASP A 226 3.15 7.58 22.31
CA ASP A 226 4.58 7.37 22.61
C ASP A 226 5.37 8.69 22.50
N GLU A 227 6.10 9.03 23.58
CA GLU A 227 6.83 10.29 23.67
C GLU A 227 7.99 10.37 22.64
N ARG A 228 8.65 9.27 22.30
CA ARG A 228 9.73 9.22 21.30
C ARG A 228 9.14 9.46 19.91
N ALA A 229 7.95 8.87 19.63
CA ALA A 229 7.23 9.09 18.37
C ALA A 229 6.81 10.56 18.22
N LYS A 230 6.28 11.17 19.29
CA LYS A 230 5.93 12.60 19.32
C LYS A 230 7.14 13.51 19.15
N GLU A 231 8.23 13.24 19.84
CA GLU A 231 9.43 14.07 19.78
C GLU A 231 10.10 14.01 18.41
N ARG A 232 10.21 12.82 17.81
CA ARG A 232 11.00 12.58 16.60
C ARG A 232 10.21 12.71 15.31
N PHE A 233 8.89 12.49 15.32
CA PHE A 233 8.10 12.42 14.09
C PHE A 233 6.74 13.11 14.17
N LEU A 234 5.89 12.78 15.15
CA LEU A 234 4.49 13.23 15.19
C LEU A 234 4.31 14.69 15.58
N GLY A 235 5.25 15.22 16.39
CA GLY A 235 5.13 16.51 17.07
C GLY A 235 4.51 16.41 18.45
N LYS A 236 4.98 17.24 19.42
CA LYS A 236 4.60 17.16 20.84
C LYS A 236 3.08 17.29 21.08
N ASN A 237 2.38 18.05 20.24
CA ASN A 237 0.94 18.29 20.37
C ASN A 237 0.08 17.36 19.50
N PHE A 238 0.65 16.29 18.96
CA PHE A 238 -0.10 15.36 18.14
C PHE A 238 -1.17 14.63 18.96
N LYS A 239 -2.42 14.64 18.45
CA LYS A 239 -3.55 13.88 18.97
C LYS A 239 -4.17 13.12 17.81
N LEU A 240 -4.52 11.86 18.02
CA LEU A 240 -5.17 11.04 16.99
C LEU A 240 -6.61 11.44 16.76
N GLY A 241 -7.21 12.37 17.43
CA GLY A 241 -8.62 12.72 17.35
C GLY A 241 -9.53 11.63 17.93
N ASP A 242 -10.74 12.04 18.37
CA ASP A 242 -11.75 11.09 18.80
C ASP A 242 -12.21 10.24 17.60
N GLU A 243 -12.55 8.98 17.87
CA GLU A 243 -12.93 7.99 16.87
C GLU A 243 -14.02 8.53 15.95
N VAL A 244 -13.74 8.65 14.67
CA VAL A 244 -14.81 8.73 13.70
C VAL A 244 -15.36 7.31 13.61
N GLU A 245 -16.45 7.04 14.32
CA GLU A 245 -17.26 5.84 14.09
C GLU A 245 -17.63 5.82 12.61
N PHE A 246 -17.04 4.91 11.86
CA PHE A 246 -17.56 4.63 10.54
C PHE A 246 -18.91 3.93 10.74
N PRO A 247 -20.02 4.47 10.25
CA PRO A 247 -21.37 3.94 10.52
C PRO A 247 -21.68 2.60 9.85
N TYR A 248 -20.68 1.78 9.60
CA TYR A 248 -20.79 0.46 8.98
C TYR A 248 -19.79 -0.52 9.65
N SER A 249 -20.04 -0.84 10.92
CA SER A 249 -19.54 -2.07 11.55
C SER A 249 -20.48 -3.23 11.23
#